data_b8574dddc0ca4a248fb88b227f12999b
#
_entry.id   b8574dddc0ca4a248fb88b227f12999b
#
_cell.length_a   1.000
_cell.length_b   1.000
_cell.length_c   1.000
_cell.angle_alpha   90.00
_cell.angle_beta   90.00
_cell.angle_gamma   90.00
#
_symmetry.space_group_name_H-M   'P 1'
#
loop_
_entity.id
_entity.type
_entity.pdbx_description
1 polymer ?
#
loop_
_entity_poly.entity_id
_entity_poly.type
_entity_poly.pdbx_seq_one_letter_code
_entity_poly.pdbx_strand_id
1 'polypeptide(L)'
;LGSSDEARIDGTADGWTHDRVPDFHIIGIECPDAGPVPHGLAAPDSSFDNDGKLTKRDARASALAKLAPFPGAVLWDIGSGSGAVAVDFLRNAPRGIAYAIDRNQTQLDRGNANAVTHGVTGFKPICGDAAEQIASLPRPDAVFIGGGMSEQVISAAQVALRQGGCLVAHAVTIESESVMVAAWQRAGGDLVRLSVQHADPVGGFHGWRPLMPVTQWCWHKQE
;
A
#
# COMPACT_ATOMS: atom_id res chain seq x y z
N LEU A 1 7.04 32.84 -24.20
CA LEU A 1 8.31 33.14 -23.55
C LEU A 1 9.21 33.92 -24.49
N GLY A 2 9.92 34.93 -23.98
CA GLY A 2 10.80 35.81 -24.78
C GLY A 2 10.10 37.04 -25.32
N SER A 3 8.87 37.41 -24.87
CA SER A 3 8.23 38.68 -25.19
C SER A 3 8.62 39.78 -24.21
N SER A 4 8.37 41.05 -24.58
CA SER A 4 8.60 42.20 -23.69
C SER A 4 7.76 42.15 -22.40
N ASP A 5 6.72 41.32 -22.39
CA ASP A 5 5.78 41.18 -21.27
C ASP A 5 6.09 39.96 -20.40
N GLU A 6 7.22 39.30 -20.65
CA GLU A 6 7.67 38.17 -19.82
C GLU A 6 8.00 38.66 -18.41
N ALA A 7 7.42 38.02 -17.43
CA ALA A 7 7.66 38.29 -16.02
C ALA A 7 8.01 37.00 -15.28
N ARG A 8 8.93 37.09 -14.32
CA ARG A 8 9.23 36.00 -13.39
C ARG A 8 8.63 36.34 -12.02
N ILE A 9 7.93 35.38 -11.45
CA ILE A 9 7.37 35.45 -10.11
C ILE A 9 8.02 34.36 -9.28
N ASP A 10 8.67 34.73 -8.20
CA ASP A 10 9.33 33.80 -7.27
C ASP A 10 8.56 33.78 -5.94
N GLY A 11 8.51 32.64 -5.29
CA GLY A 11 7.88 32.46 -3.99
C GLY A 11 8.09 31.06 -3.43
N THR A 12 7.66 30.82 -2.22
CA THR A 12 7.64 29.48 -1.60
C THR A 12 6.24 28.88 -1.67
N ALA A 13 6.14 27.56 -1.67
CA ALA A 13 4.86 26.88 -1.80
C ALA A 13 3.88 27.22 -0.64
N ASP A 14 4.40 27.38 0.58
CA ASP A 14 3.67 27.76 1.78
C ASP A 14 3.41 29.28 1.88
N GLY A 15 4.23 30.09 1.22
CA GLY A 15 4.11 31.55 1.16
C GLY A 15 3.52 32.09 -0.15
N TRP A 16 2.95 31.22 -1.01
CA TRP A 16 2.39 31.65 -2.29
C TRP A 16 1.11 32.45 -2.13
N THR A 17 1.14 33.72 -2.50
CA THR A 17 0.03 34.66 -2.34
C THR A 17 -0.57 35.16 -3.65
N HIS A 18 -0.11 34.62 -4.79
CA HIS A 18 -0.59 35.05 -6.10
C HIS A 18 -1.83 34.27 -6.50
N ASP A 19 -2.98 34.92 -6.53
CA ASP A 19 -4.28 34.34 -6.93
C ASP A 19 -4.42 34.15 -8.44
N ARG A 20 -3.58 34.80 -9.22
CA ARG A 20 -3.59 34.75 -10.69
C ARG A 20 -2.19 34.67 -11.26
N VAL A 21 -2.03 33.82 -12.22
CA VAL A 21 -0.85 33.77 -13.11
C VAL A 21 -1.34 33.94 -14.57
N PRO A 22 -0.51 34.42 -15.50
CA PRO A 22 -0.88 34.47 -16.92
C PRO A 22 -1.32 33.10 -17.43
N ASP A 23 -2.24 33.05 -18.39
CA ASP A 23 -2.76 31.79 -18.96
C ASP A 23 -1.65 30.97 -19.62
N PHE A 24 -0.62 31.63 -20.12
CA PHE A 24 0.58 30.99 -20.70
C PHE A 24 1.77 31.17 -19.79
N HIS A 25 2.12 30.13 -19.01
CA HIS A 25 3.24 30.16 -18.05
C HIS A 25 3.96 28.82 -17.95
N ILE A 26 5.18 28.88 -17.39
CA ILE A 26 5.96 27.70 -16.99
C ILE A 26 6.19 27.80 -15.49
N ILE A 27 5.98 26.70 -14.76
CA ILE A 27 6.30 26.60 -13.34
C ILE A 27 7.61 25.82 -13.20
N GLY A 28 8.60 26.45 -12.56
CA GLY A 28 9.81 25.79 -12.08
C GLY A 28 9.68 25.58 -10.57
N ILE A 29 9.88 24.35 -10.09
CA ILE A 29 9.88 24.04 -8.65
C ILE A 29 11.29 23.61 -8.27
N GLU A 30 11.91 24.37 -7.37
CA GLU A 30 13.15 23.99 -6.72
C GLU A 30 12.80 23.32 -5.39
N CYS A 31 13.12 22.02 -5.28
CA CYS A 31 12.94 21.30 -4.03
C CYS A 31 14.22 21.39 -3.20
N PRO A 32 14.13 21.67 -1.88
CA PRO A 32 15.30 21.58 -1.03
C PRO A 32 15.88 20.17 -1.11
N ASP A 33 17.22 20.08 -1.09
CA ASP A 33 17.92 18.79 -1.16
C ASP A 33 17.65 17.99 0.12
N ALA A 34 16.64 17.13 0.06
CA ALA A 34 16.26 16.24 1.14
C ALA A 34 17.18 15.00 1.25
N GLY A 35 18.24 14.95 0.42
CA GLY A 35 19.08 13.77 0.26
C GLY A 35 18.38 12.63 -0.48
N PRO A 36 19.10 11.53 -0.75
CA PRO A 36 18.52 10.40 -1.47
C PRO A 36 17.44 9.74 -0.61
N VAL A 37 16.20 9.77 -1.09
CA VAL A 37 15.11 8.96 -0.50
C VAL A 37 15.40 7.51 -0.88
N PRO A 38 15.57 6.60 0.10
CA PRO A 38 15.81 5.18 -0.21
C PRO A 38 14.65 4.61 -1.03
N HIS A 39 14.91 4.24 -2.28
CA HIS A 39 13.94 3.60 -3.16
C HIS A 39 13.96 2.08 -2.97
N GLY A 40 13.71 1.61 -1.75
CA GLY A 40 13.47 0.20 -1.49
C GLY A 40 12.01 -0.17 -1.78
N LEU A 41 11.76 -1.43 -2.12
CA LEU A 41 10.41 -1.96 -2.38
C LEU A 41 9.47 -1.72 -1.17
N ALA A 42 9.99 -1.83 0.05
CA ALA A 42 9.28 -1.54 1.29
C ALA A 42 10.06 -0.55 2.17
N ALA A 43 9.40 0.53 2.58
CA ALA A 43 9.97 1.53 3.47
C ALA A 43 10.17 0.97 4.90
N PRO A 44 11.04 1.57 5.73
CA PRO A 44 11.18 1.19 7.13
C PRO A 44 9.86 1.31 7.90
N ASP A 45 9.59 0.39 8.84
CA ASP A 45 8.36 0.44 9.64
C ASP A 45 8.27 1.73 10.48
N SER A 46 9.40 2.29 10.88
CA SER A 46 9.48 3.56 11.63
C SER A 46 9.07 4.80 10.83
N SER A 47 8.95 4.69 9.50
CA SER A 47 8.48 5.79 8.66
C SER A 47 6.96 5.87 8.53
N PHE A 48 6.23 4.94 9.16
CA PHE A 48 4.77 4.90 9.19
C PHE A 48 4.24 5.20 10.58
N ASP A 49 3.27 6.11 10.69
CA ASP A 49 2.41 6.18 11.87
C ASP A 49 1.51 4.94 11.91
N ASN A 50 1.52 4.21 13.03
CA ASN A 50 0.76 2.97 13.19
C ASN A 50 0.48 2.67 14.67
N ASP A 51 -0.49 1.80 14.93
CA ASP A 51 -0.88 1.33 16.28
C ASP A 51 -0.21 0.01 16.69
N GLY A 52 0.88 -0.38 16.01
CA GLY A 52 1.58 -1.65 16.22
C GLY A 52 1.12 -2.81 15.33
N LYS A 53 -0.01 -2.68 14.64
CA LYS A 53 -0.60 -3.72 13.78
C LYS A 53 -0.15 -3.65 12.31
N LEU A 54 0.83 -2.84 12.02
CA LEU A 54 1.44 -2.70 10.70
C LEU A 54 1.95 -4.06 10.18
N THR A 55 1.67 -4.36 8.91
CA THR A 55 2.37 -5.44 8.19
C THR A 55 3.87 -5.12 8.16
N LYS A 56 4.67 -5.94 8.85
CA LYS A 56 6.11 -5.67 9.05
C LYS A 56 6.86 -5.67 7.73
N ARG A 57 7.95 -4.89 7.66
CA ARG A 57 8.71 -4.61 6.44
C ARG A 57 9.06 -5.86 5.63
N ASP A 58 9.55 -6.92 6.29
CA ASP A 58 9.98 -8.14 5.59
C ASP A 58 8.78 -8.87 4.94
N ALA A 59 7.67 -9.01 5.67
CA ALA A 59 6.44 -9.59 5.13
C ALA A 59 5.83 -8.68 4.05
N ARG A 60 5.88 -7.36 4.24
CA ARG A 60 5.39 -6.36 3.27
C ARG A 60 6.21 -6.39 1.99
N ALA A 61 7.54 -6.47 2.08
CA ALA A 61 8.42 -6.61 0.92
C ALA A 61 8.13 -7.90 0.13
N SER A 62 7.89 -9.02 0.83
CA SER A 62 7.46 -10.27 0.20
C SER A 62 6.12 -10.14 -0.54
N ALA A 63 5.14 -9.47 0.07
CA ALA A 63 3.85 -9.21 -0.57
C ALA A 63 4.00 -8.33 -1.81
N LEU A 64 4.74 -7.22 -1.71
CA LEU A 64 4.96 -6.28 -2.82
C LEU A 64 5.70 -6.92 -3.99
N ALA A 65 6.67 -7.81 -3.72
CA ALA A 65 7.35 -8.56 -4.77
C ALA A 65 6.38 -9.45 -5.58
N LYS A 66 5.33 -9.98 -4.95
CA LYS A 66 4.29 -10.79 -5.60
C LYS A 66 3.19 -9.94 -6.24
N LEU A 67 2.81 -8.82 -5.63
CA LEU A 67 1.84 -7.85 -6.17
C LEU A 67 2.36 -7.14 -7.43
N ALA A 68 3.70 -7.10 -7.61
CA ALA A 68 4.38 -6.58 -8.78
C ALA A 68 3.86 -5.20 -9.24
N PRO A 69 3.97 -4.14 -8.43
CA PRO A 69 3.48 -2.81 -8.78
C PRO A 69 4.11 -2.31 -10.09
N PHE A 70 3.29 -1.68 -10.93
CA PHE A 70 3.72 -1.06 -12.19
C PHE A 70 3.02 0.30 -12.41
N PRO A 71 3.54 1.17 -13.29
CA PRO A 71 2.96 2.48 -13.52
C PRO A 71 1.49 2.43 -13.92
N GLY A 72 0.63 3.14 -13.18
CA GLY A 72 -0.81 3.19 -13.43
C GLY A 72 -1.61 2.01 -12.87
N ALA A 73 -0.98 1.07 -12.16
CA ALA A 73 -1.66 -0.09 -11.58
C ALA A 73 -2.73 0.30 -10.54
N VAL A 74 -3.79 -0.47 -10.49
CA VAL A 74 -4.88 -0.34 -9.51
C VAL A 74 -4.75 -1.44 -8.47
N LEU A 75 -4.59 -1.05 -7.20
CA LEU A 75 -4.58 -1.94 -6.04
C LEU A 75 -5.91 -1.84 -5.27
N TRP A 76 -6.43 -2.98 -4.82
CA TRP A 76 -7.32 -3.03 -3.66
C TRP A 76 -6.51 -3.50 -2.44
N ASP A 77 -6.46 -2.66 -1.40
CA ASP A 77 -5.83 -2.98 -0.11
C ASP A 77 -6.92 -3.20 0.93
N ILE A 78 -7.27 -4.46 1.17
CA ILE A 78 -8.38 -4.89 2.01
C ILE A 78 -7.87 -5.16 3.43
N GLY A 79 -8.49 -4.50 4.42
CA GLY A 79 -7.98 -4.44 5.79
C GLY A 79 -6.68 -3.61 5.84
N SER A 80 -6.72 -2.46 5.20
CA SER A 80 -5.55 -1.62 4.94
C SER A 80 -4.87 -1.11 6.21
N GLY A 81 -5.62 -0.97 7.32
CA GLY A 81 -5.09 -0.41 8.56
C GLY A 81 -4.47 0.96 8.32
N SER A 82 -3.21 1.14 8.76
CA SER A 82 -2.44 2.38 8.54
C SER A 82 -1.91 2.58 7.11
N GLY A 83 -2.36 1.76 6.15
CA GLY A 83 -2.10 1.95 4.72
C GLY A 83 -0.70 1.57 4.23
N ALA A 84 0.12 0.89 5.03
CA ALA A 84 1.53 0.69 4.68
C ALA A 84 1.74 -0.12 3.40
N VAL A 85 0.90 -1.12 3.10
CA VAL A 85 0.99 -1.88 1.85
C VAL A 85 0.58 -1.01 0.67
N ALA A 86 -0.55 -0.28 0.78
CA ALA A 86 -1.01 0.64 -0.25
C ALA A 86 0.01 1.75 -0.55
N VAL A 87 0.59 2.36 0.50
CA VAL A 87 1.61 3.41 0.35
C VAL A 87 2.86 2.88 -0.34
N ASP A 88 3.41 1.75 0.11
CA ASP A 88 4.59 1.18 -0.53
C ASP A 88 4.30 0.68 -1.96
N PHE A 89 3.10 0.16 -2.23
CA PHE A 89 2.66 -0.16 -3.59
C PHE A 89 2.69 1.09 -4.49
N LEU A 90 2.10 2.19 -4.04
CA LEU A 90 2.04 3.45 -4.78
C LEU A 90 3.42 4.10 -4.99
N ARG A 91 4.35 3.96 -4.03
CA ARG A 91 5.74 4.40 -4.19
C ARG A 91 6.44 3.69 -5.36
N ASN A 92 6.03 2.47 -5.66
CA ASN A 92 6.57 1.64 -6.74
C ASN A 92 5.65 1.59 -7.99
N ALA A 93 4.48 2.24 -7.95
CA ALA A 93 3.52 2.32 -9.05
C ALA A 93 3.21 3.80 -9.39
N PRO A 94 4.09 4.53 -10.06
CA PRO A 94 3.82 5.92 -10.45
C PRO A 94 2.47 6.05 -11.16
N ARG A 95 1.65 7.04 -10.77
CA ARG A 95 0.28 7.26 -11.26
C ARG A 95 -0.69 6.08 -10.94
N GLY A 96 -0.30 5.16 -10.06
CA GLY A 96 -1.17 4.09 -9.56
C GLY A 96 -2.26 4.64 -8.65
N ILE A 97 -3.27 3.81 -8.41
CA ILE A 97 -4.36 4.09 -7.46
C ILE A 97 -4.48 2.91 -6.51
N ALA A 98 -4.54 3.17 -5.21
CA ALA A 98 -4.82 2.17 -4.19
C ALA A 98 -6.12 2.51 -3.46
N TYR A 99 -7.11 1.64 -3.58
CA TYR A 99 -8.33 1.70 -2.79
C TYR A 99 -8.07 0.99 -1.46
N ALA A 100 -7.86 1.77 -0.41
CA ALA A 100 -7.55 1.31 0.94
C ALA A 100 -8.84 1.16 1.73
N ILE A 101 -9.27 -0.08 1.98
CA ILE A 101 -10.55 -0.40 2.60
C ILE A 101 -10.31 -0.86 4.02
N ASP A 102 -10.94 -0.21 4.99
CA ASP A 102 -10.93 -0.62 6.39
C ASP A 102 -12.25 -0.21 7.08
N ARG A 103 -12.64 -0.94 8.12
CA ARG A 103 -13.82 -0.60 8.93
C ARG A 103 -13.54 0.53 9.92
N ASN A 104 -12.27 0.81 10.21
CA ASN A 104 -11.84 1.78 11.19
C ASN A 104 -11.36 3.07 10.52
N GLN A 105 -12.19 4.13 10.62
CA GLN A 105 -11.88 5.44 10.04
C GLN A 105 -10.55 6.01 10.56
N THR A 106 -10.23 5.83 11.85
CA THR A 106 -8.97 6.32 12.43
C THR A 106 -7.74 5.70 11.77
N GLN A 107 -7.83 4.43 11.37
CA GLN A 107 -6.75 3.77 10.63
C GLN A 107 -6.61 4.34 9.21
N LEU A 108 -7.71 4.60 8.55
CA LEU A 108 -7.71 5.22 7.21
C LEU A 108 -7.17 6.66 7.25
N ASP A 109 -7.47 7.41 8.31
CA ASP A 109 -6.92 8.76 8.51
C ASP A 109 -5.39 8.71 8.67
N ARG A 110 -4.87 7.74 9.44
CA ARG A 110 -3.43 7.46 9.51
C ARG A 110 -2.86 7.07 8.15
N GLY A 111 -3.55 6.17 7.43
CA GLY A 111 -3.14 5.77 6.08
C GLY A 111 -3.01 6.96 5.14
N ASN A 112 -3.96 7.89 5.20
CA ASN A 112 -3.92 9.12 4.42
C ASN A 112 -2.75 10.04 4.84
N ALA A 113 -2.48 10.18 6.14
CA ALA A 113 -1.33 10.93 6.65
C ALA A 113 -0.01 10.28 6.23
N ASN A 114 0.10 8.96 6.28
CA ASN A 114 1.25 8.20 5.79
C ASN A 114 1.45 8.41 4.28
N ALA A 115 0.37 8.39 3.49
CA ALA A 115 0.43 8.66 2.05
C ALA A 115 1.01 10.05 1.75
N VAL A 116 0.59 11.07 2.49
CA VAL A 116 1.14 12.43 2.39
C VAL A 116 2.62 12.45 2.76
N THR A 117 3.00 11.85 3.89
CA THR A 117 4.39 11.78 4.36
C THR A 117 5.31 11.11 3.34
N HIS A 118 4.83 10.08 2.65
CA HIS A 118 5.58 9.36 1.62
C HIS A 118 5.43 9.94 0.21
N GLY A 119 4.73 11.07 0.05
CA GLY A 119 4.58 11.77 -1.23
C GLY A 119 3.77 11.01 -2.29
N VAL A 120 2.86 10.11 -1.88
CA VAL A 120 2.01 9.37 -2.81
C VAL A 120 0.62 10.00 -2.92
N THR A 121 0.09 10.15 -4.13
CA THR A 121 -1.16 10.87 -4.41
C THR A 121 -2.34 9.96 -4.74
N GLY A 122 -2.09 8.69 -5.05
CA GLY A 122 -3.12 7.74 -5.50
C GLY A 122 -3.85 6.99 -4.38
N PHE A 123 -3.62 7.33 -3.11
CA PHE A 123 -4.27 6.70 -1.95
C PHE A 123 -5.73 7.13 -1.84
N LYS A 124 -6.66 6.16 -1.84
CA LYS A 124 -8.12 6.38 -1.77
C LYS A 124 -8.69 5.63 -0.58
N PRO A 125 -8.85 6.27 0.60
CA PRO A 125 -9.43 5.63 1.77
C PRO A 125 -10.93 5.36 1.58
N ILE A 126 -11.39 4.18 1.97
CA ILE A 126 -12.80 3.76 1.93
C ILE A 126 -13.15 3.11 3.26
N CYS A 127 -14.01 3.76 4.04
CA CYS A 127 -14.48 3.24 5.30
C CYS A 127 -15.70 2.33 5.09
N GLY A 128 -15.61 1.09 5.55
CA GLY A 128 -16.73 0.16 5.48
C GLY A 128 -16.34 -1.32 5.45
N ASP A 129 -17.35 -2.14 5.29
CA ASP A 129 -17.16 -3.58 5.10
C ASP A 129 -16.61 -3.87 3.70
N ALA A 130 -15.55 -4.65 3.62
CA ALA A 130 -14.90 -4.92 2.34
C ALA A 130 -15.84 -5.62 1.34
N ALA A 131 -16.67 -6.57 1.79
CA ALA A 131 -17.58 -7.31 0.92
C ALA A 131 -18.63 -6.40 0.26
N GLU A 132 -19.01 -5.31 0.94
CA GLU A 132 -19.97 -4.33 0.42
C GLU A 132 -19.26 -3.32 -0.52
N GLN A 133 -18.08 -2.85 -0.13
CA GLN A 133 -17.41 -1.77 -0.83
C GLN A 133 -16.81 -2.20 -2.19
N ILE A 134 -16.21 -3.39 -2.26
CA ILE A 134 -15.48 -3.85 -3.46
C ILE A 134 -16.39 -3.98 -4.70
N ALA A 135 -17.70 -4.18 -4.53
CA ALA A 135 -18.62 -4.36 -5.66
C ALA A 135 -18.74 -3.10 -6.54
N SER A 136 -18.46 -1.91 -5.99
CA SER A 136 -18.56 -0.62 -6.69
C SER A 136 -17.23 -0.08 -7.21
N LEU A 137 -16.12 -0.75 -6.92
CA LEU A 137 -14.79 -0.26 -7.25
C LEU A 137 -14.36 -0.64 -8.68
N PRO A 138 -13.51 0.17 -9.31
CA PRO A 138 -12.85 -0.21 -10.55
C PRO A 138 -12.07 -1.52 -10.39
N ARG A 139 -12.09 -2.34 -11.44
CA ARG A 139 -11.39 -3.64 -11.43
C ARG A 139 -9.90 -3.46 -11.12
N PRO A 140 -9.35 -4.23 -10.16
CA PRO A 140 -7.96 -4.10 -9.75
C PRO A 140 -7.01 -4.92 -10.66
N ASP A 141 -5.77 -4.47 -10.74
CA ASP A 141 -4.64 -5.22 -11.28
C ASP A 141 -4.01 -6.10 -10.18
N ALA A 142 -4.08 -5.63 -8.94
CA ALA A 142 -3.57 -6.32 -7.77
C ALA A 142 -4.56 -6.21 -6.59
N VAL A 143 -4.64 -7.26 -5.77
CA VAL A 143 -5.41 -7.25 -4.52
C VAL A 143 -4.50 -7.71 -3.39
N PHE A 144 -4.45 -6.93 -2.32
CA PHE A 144 -3.87 -7.35 -1.05
C PHE A 144 -4.98 -7.53 -0.01
N ILE A 145 -4.94 -8.63 0.75
CA ILE A 145 -5.86 -8.89 1.87
C ILE A 145 -5.00 -9.03 3.13
N GLY A 146 -4.97 -7.96 3.94
CA GLY A 146 -4.25 -7.91 5.22
C GLY A 146 -5.13 -8.10 6.43
N GLY A 147 -6.45 -7.96 6.27
CA GLY A 147 -7.47 -8.12 7.32
C GLY A 147 -8.86 -8.26 6.74
N GLY A 148 -9.86 -8.59 7.57
CA GLY A 148 -11.24 -8.76 7.11
C GLY A 148 -11.43 -9.94 6.14
N MET A 149 -10.57 -10.94 6.19
CA MET A 149 -10.59 -12.09 5.31
C MET A 149 -11.84 -12.95 5.53
N SER A 150 -12.57 -13.20 4.46
CA SER A 150 -13.69 -14.14 4.41
C SER A 150 -13.74 -14.80 3.04
N GLU A 151 -14.46 -15.93 2.94
CA GLU A 151 -14.66 -16.60 1.66
C GLU A 151 -15.33 -15.69 0.63
N GLN A 152 -16.29 -14.87 1.06
CA GLN A 152 -16.97 -13.90 0.21
C GLN A 152 -16.01 -12.85 -0.34
N VAL A 153 -15.15 -12.28 0.50
CA VAL A 153 -14.15 -11.27 0.10
C VAL A 153 -13.15 -11.87 -0.90
N ILE A 154 -12.62 -13.07 -0.61
CA ILE A 154 -11.68 -13.75 -1.52
C ILE A 154 -12.33 -14.02 -2.88
N SER A 155 -13.53 -14.62 -2.89
CA SER A 155 -14.24 -14.95 -4.13
C SER A 155 -14.56 -13.72 -4.96
N ALA A 156 -15.04 -12.64 -4.32
CA ALA A 156 -15.34 -11.38 -5.00
C ALA A 156 -14.07 -10.72 -5.57
N ALA A 157 -12.97 -10.75 -4.83
CA ALA A 157 -11.67 -10.24 -5.30
C ALA A 157 -11.16 -11.03 -6.51
N GLN A 158 -11.24 -12.38 -6.48
CA GLN A 158 -10.84 -13.23 -7.59
C GLN A 158 -11.66 -12.96 -8.87
N VAL A 159 -12.98 -12.75 -8.71
CA VAL A 159 -13.87 -12.41 -9.85
C VAL A 159 -13.51 -11.05 -10.44
N ALA A 160 -13.33 -10.03 -9.59
CA ALA A 160 -13.08 -8.66 -10.00
C ALA A 160 -11.69 -8.45 -10.59
N LEU A 161 -10.69 -9.20 -10.16
CA LEU A 161 -9.31 -9.07 -10.60
C LEU A 161 -9.21 -9.12 -12.14
N ARG A 162 -8.38 -8.28 -12.74
CA ARG A 162 -8.11 -8.32 -14.19
C ARG A 162 -7.37 -9.62 -14.56
N GLN A 163 -7.46 -10.01 -15.83
CA GLN A 163 -6.66 -11.12 -16.36
C GLN A 163 -5.17 -10.85 -16.17
N GLY A 164 -4.42 -11.85 -15.74
CA GLY A 164 -3.01 -11.73 -15.36
C GLY A 164 -2.77 -11.03 -14.03
N GLY A 165 -3.83 -10.51 -13.38
CA GLY A 165 -3.71 -9.85 -12.08
C GLY A 165 -3.39 -10.80 -10.94
N CYS A 166 -2.93 -10.24 -9.81
CA CYS A 166 -2.45 -10.99 -8.65
C CYS A 166 -3.24 -10.68 -7.39
N LEU A 167 -3.60 -11.72 -6.63
CA LEU A 167 -4.11 -11.63 -5.27
C LEU A 167 -3.05 -12.12 -4.30
N VAL A 168 -2.68 -11.31 -3.31
CA VAL A 168 -1.83 -11.68 -2.18
C VAL A 168 -2.62 -11.54 -0.89
N ALA A 169 -2.65 -12.57 -0.07
CA ALA A 169 -3.32 -12.54 1.22
C ALA A 169 -2.35 -12.91 2.34
N HIS A 170 -2.46 -12.23 3.47
CA HIS A 170 -1.72 -12.51 4.70
C HIS A 170 -2.65 -12.95 5.81
N ALA A 171 -2.30 -14.03 6.51
CA ALA A 171 -2.97 -14.48 7.72
C ALA A 171 -1.96 -14.63 8.85
N VAL A 172 -2.31 -14.08 10.02
CA VAL A 172 -1.56 -14.20 11.28
C VAL A 172 -2.38 -14.87 12.38
N THR A 173 -3.69 -15.09 12.16
CA THR A 173 -4.57 -15.81 13.08
C THR A 173 -5.00 -17.13 12.48
N ILE A 174 -5.31 -18.11 13.34
CA ILE A 174 -5.76 -19.45 12.94
C ILE A 174 -7.06 -19.37 12.12
N GLU A 175 -7.97 -18.46 12.48
CA GLU A 175 -9.25 -18.28 11.79
C GLU A 175 -9.03 -17.79 10.35
N SER A 176 -8.22 -16.74 10.18
CA SER A 176 -7.88 -16.22 8.85
C SER A 176 -7.10 -17.24 8.03
N GLU A 177 -6.16 -17.96 8.66
CA GLU A 177 -5.38 -19.01 8.00
C GLU A 177 -6.30 -20.15 7.52
N SER A 178 -7.30 -20.56 8.32
CA SER A 178 -8.25 -21.60 7.92
C SER A 178 -9.03 -21.22 6.66
N VAL A 179 -9.52 -19.98 6.59
CA VAL A 179 -10.22 -19.45 5.40
C VAL A 179 -9.28 -19.43 4.18
N MET A 180 -8.04 -18.95 4.39
CA MET A 180 -7.03 -18.87 3.33
C MET A 180 -6.65 -20.25 2.78
N VAL A 181 -6.40 -21.23 3.66
CA VAL A 181 -6.03 -22.61 3.27
C VAL A 181 -7.17 -23.26 2.48
N ALA A 182 -8.41 -23.08 2.90
CA ALA A 182 -9.56 -23.59 2.15
C ALA A 182 -9.68 -22.97 0.75
N ALA A 183 -9.41 -21.67 0.63
CA ALA A 183 -9.38 -21.01 -0.68
C ALA A 183 -8.22 -21.50 -1.56
N TRP A 184 -7.03 -21.64 -0.97
CA TRP A 184 -5.85 -22.20 -1.67
C TRP A 184 -6.09 -23.64 -2.16
N GLN A 185 -6.72 -24.50 -1.35
CA GLN A 185 -7.05 -25.87 -1.76
C GLN A 185 -7.96 -25.90 -2.99
N ARG A 186 -8.86 -24.92 -3.14
CA ARG A 186 -9.78 -24.83 -4.29
C ARG A 186 -9.13 -24.21 -5.52
N ALA A 187 -8.33 -23.16 -5.34
CA ALA A 187 -7.84 -22.32 -6.44
C ALA A 187 -6.37 -22.54 -6.78
N GLY A 188 -5.61 -23.25 -5.94
CA GLY A 188 -4.16 -23.38 -6.10
C GLY A 188 -3.41 -22.08 -5.77
N GLY A 189 -2.26 -21.92 -6.39
CA GLY A 189 -1.36 -20.78 -6.16
C GLY A 189 -0.23 -21.13 -5.21
N ASP A 190 0.59 -20.14 -4.88
CA ASP A 190 1.75 -20.27 -4.02
C ASP A 190 1.39 -19.95 -2.56
N LEU A 191 1.54 -20.92 -1.66
CA LEU A 191 1.28 -20.78 -0.23
C LEU A 191 2.59 -20.93 0.54
N VAL A 192 3.02 -19.89 1.24
CA VAL A 192 4.26 -19.89 2.00
C VAL A 192 4.03 -19.41 3.43
N ARG A 193 4.90 -19.80 4.35
CA ARG A 193 4.93 -19.26 5.72
C ARG A 193 6.23 -18.51 5.94
N LEU A 194 6.10 -17.24 6.34
CA LEU A 194 7.21 -16.34 6.64
C LEU A 194 7.42 -16.31 8.16
N SER A 195 8.64 -16.62 8.60
CA SER A 195 9.05 -16.51 9.98
C SER A 195 10.26 -15.58 10.06
N VAL A 196 10.09 -14.43 10.73
CA VAL A 196 11.11 -13.39 10.87
C VAL A 196 11.46 -13.23 12.33
N GLN A 197 12.73 -13.08 12.63
CA GLN A 197 13.23 -12.83 13.97
C GLN A 197 14.19 -11.64 13.94
N HIS A 198 14.12 -10.79 14.95
CA HIS A 198 15.03 -9.68 15.13
C HIS A 198 15.96 -9.93 16.32
N ALA A 199 17.21 -9.49 16.19
CA ALA A 199 18.14 -9.53 17.30
C ALA A 199 17.81 -8.39 18.29
N ASP A 200 17.47 -8.74 19.51
CA ASP A 200 17.13 -7.80 20.58
C ASP A 200 18.10 -7.96 21.77
N PRO A 201 18.39 -6.88 22.52
CA PRO A 201 19.22 -6.94 23.73
C PRO A 201 18.60 -7.86 24.78
N VAL A 202 19.44 -8.72 25.36
CA VAL A 202 19.11 -9.58 26.51
C VAL A 202 20.25 -9.45 27.54
N GLY A 203 20.08 -8.57 28.51
CA GLY A 203 21.15 -8.19 29.41
C GLY A 203 22.36 -7.61 28.69
N GLY A 204 23.55 -8.19 28.84
CA GLY A 204 24.76 -7.79 28.10
C GLY A 204 24.96 -8.48 26.74
N PHE A 205 23.99 -9.23 26.27
CA PHE A 205 24.05 -10.03 25.04
C PHE A 205 22.87 -9.70 24.12
N HIS A 206 22.73 -10.45 23.01
CA HIS A 206 21.60 -10.34 22.07
C HIS A 206 20.95 -11.71 21.92
N GLY A 207 19.64 -11.72 21.78
CA GLY A 207 18.83 -12.91 21.50
C GLY A 207 17.90 -12.67 20.30
N TRP A 208 17.38 -13.75 19.72
CA TRP A 208 16.41 -13.68 18.65
C TRP A 208 14.99 -13.55 19.20
N ARG A 209 14.31 -12.44 18.87
CA ARG A 209 12.89 -12.24 19.16
C ARG A 209 12.06 -12.53 17.92
N PRO A 210 11.21 -13.59 17.94
CA PRO A 210 10.36 -13.91 16.80
C PRO A 210 9.22 -12.90 16.68
N LEU A 211 8.90 -12.54 15.45
CA LEU A 211 7.61 -11.93 15.09
C LEU A 211 6.56 -13.04 14.93
N MET A 212 5.28 -12.67 14.95
CA MET A 212 4.21 -13.62 14.59
C MET A 212 4.45 -14.12 13.16
N PRO A 213 4.46 -15.44 12.94
CA PRO A 213 4.56 -15.98 11.60
C PRO A 213 3.39 -15.50 10.72
N VAL A 214 3.69 -15.22 9.45
CA VAL A 214 2.68 -14.81 8.47
C VAL A 214 2.52 -15.93 7.45
N THR A 215 1.32 -16.47 7.32
CA THR A 215 0.99 -17.32 6.17
C THR A 215 0.59 -16.41 5.02
N GLN A 216 1.30 -16.53 3.89
CA GLN A 216 1.09 -15.73 2.69
C GLN A 216 0.64 -16.64 1.56
N TRP A 217 -0.48 -16.28 0.95
CA TRP A 217 -1.00 -16.92 -0.26
C TRP A 217 -0.93 -15.94 -1.43
N CYS A 218 -0.41 -16.42 -2.56
CA CYS A 218 -0.36 -15.68 -3.81
C CYS A 218 -1.10 -16.45 -4.89
N TRP A 219 -2.06 -15.82 -5.54
CA TRP A 219 -2.85 -16.41 -6.61
C TRP A 219 -2.92 -15.45 -7.80
N HIS A 220 -2.74 -16.00 -9.01
CA HIS A 220 -2.84 -15.24 -10.25
C HIS A 220 -4.10 -15.65 -11.02
N LYS A 221 -4.82 -14.66 -11.54
CA LYS A 221 -5.94 -14.92 -12.44
C LYS A 221 -5.39 -15.38 -13.78
N GLN A 222 -5.66 -16.64 -14.11
CA GLN A 222 -5.30 -17.20 -15.42
C GLN A 222 -6.12 -16.54 -16.53
N GLU A 223 -5.60 -16.60 -17.77
CA GLU A 223 -6.31 -16.14 -18.98
C GLU A 223 -7.59 -16.93 -19.25
#